data_5e3c1455789aa98b85d6c5cc22601eb0
#
_entry.id   5e3c1455789aa98b85d6c5cc22601eb0
#
_cell.length_a   1.000
_cell.length_b   1.000
_cell.length_c   1.000
_cell.angle_alpha   90.00
_cell.angle_beta   90.00
_cell.angle_gamma   90.00
#
_symmetry.space_group_name_H-M   'P 1'
#
loop_
_entity.id
_entity.type
_entity.pdbx_description
1 polymer ?
#
loop_
_entity_poly.entity_id
_entity_poly.type
_entity_poly.pdbx_seq_one_letter_code
_entity_poly.pdbx_strand_id
1 'polypeptide(L)'
;AAEQLSPCKRKFVTDSIFKAELNEFLTRELAEDGYSGVEVRVTPTRTEIIILATRTQNELTAVLQKRFGFPEGSEELYAEKLAISGLCAIAQAESLHYKPLGGLVVWRTCYGVLWFIMESGAEGCEVVVHGKLRGQRAKSMKFVDGLMIHSGDPVNYYVHGAAGWGRGTPQVSRNMW
;
A
#
# COMPACT_ATOMS: atom_id res chain seq x y z
N ALA A 1 -1.39 30.89 12.71
CA ALA A 1 -1.89 30.69 11.32
C ALA A 1 -3.18 29.83 11.26
N ALA A 2 -3.41 28.90 12.20
CA ALA A 2 -4.61 28.04 12.21
C ALA A 2 -5.90 28.77 12.57
N GLU A 3 -5.82 29.89 13.31
CA GLU A 3 -7.00 30.68 13.75
C GLU A 3 -7.70 31.45 12.64
N GLN A 4 -7.05 31.69 11.52
CA GLN A 4 -7.59 32.49 10.41
C GLN A 4 -8.35 31.70 9.35
N LEU A 5 -8.38 30.33 9.45
CA LEU A 5 -9.09 29.50 8.49
C LEU A 5 -10.58 29.37 8.84
N SER A 6 -11.46 29.46 7.81
CA SER A 6 -12.90 29.23 7.97
C SER A 6 -13.17 27.81 8.52
N PRO A 7 -14.29 27.57 9.25
CA PRO A 7 -14.61 26.24 9.81
C PRO A 7 -14.59 25.10 8.79
N CYS A 8 -15.08 25.36 7.58
CA CYS A 8 -15.06 24.36 6.49
C CYS A 8 -13.63 24.02 6.04
N LYS A 9 -12.74 25.01 5.95
CA LYS A 9 -11.33 24.78 5.59
C LYS A 9 -10.59 24.02 6.68
N ARG A 10 -10.86 24.29 7.96
CA ARG A 10 -10.30 23.53 9.08
C ARG A 10 -10.74 22.08 9.03
N LYS A 11 -12.03 21.83 8.83
CA LYS A 11 -12.57 20.47 8.69
C LYS A 11 -11.90 19.71 7.55
N PHE A 12 -11.78 20.32 6.37
CA PHE A 12 -11.13 19.70 5.22
C PHE A 12 -9.67 19.31 5.51
N VAL A 13 -8.90 20.19 6.14
CA VAL A 13 -7.50 19.92 6.52
C VAL A 13 -7.43 18.79 7.56
N THR A 14 -8.30 18.81 8.57
CA THR A 14 -8.35 17.78 9.61
C THR A 14 -8.70 16.41 9.01
N ASP A 15 -9.69 16.34 8.12
CA ASP A 15 -10.09 15.10 7.46
C ASP A 15 -8.97 14.56 6.56
N SER A 16 -8.22 15.43 5.89
CA SER A 16 -7.09 15.04 5.05
C SER A 16 -5.91 14.50 5.87
N ILE A 17 -5.59 15.14 6.99
CA ILE A 17 -4.55 14.69 7.92
C ILE A 17 -4.95 13.32 8.52
N PHE A 18 -6.19 13.18 8.96
CA PHE A 18 -6.71 11.93 9.50
C PHE A 18 -6.57 10.77 8.51
N LYS A 19 -6.97 10.98 7.23
CA LYS A 19 -6.82 9.97 6.18
C LYS A 19 -5.36 9.56 5.96
N ALA A 20 -4.45 10.54 5.95
CA ALA A 20 -3.02 10.28 5.76
C ALA A 20 -2.41 9.51 6.95
N GLU A 21 -2.72 9.91 8.18
CA GLU A 21 -2.26 9.22 9.39
C GLU A 21 -2.82 7.80 9.49
N LEU A 22 -4.10 7.63 9.17
CA LEU A 22 -4.76 6.33 9.16
C LEU A 22 -4.12 5.40 8.11
N ASN A 23 -3.89 5.88 6.90
CA ASN A 23 -3.24 5.11 5.86
C ASN A 23 -1.82 4.69 6.25
N GLU A 24 -1.02 5.59 6.81
CA GLU A 24 0.34 5.27 7.27
C GLU A 24 0.33 4.26 8.43
N PHE A 25 -0.60 4.41 9.36
CA PHE A 25 -0.77 3.49 10.47
C PHE A 25 -1.13 2.08 9.98
N LEU A 26 -2.14 1.96 9.11
CA LEU A 26 -2.57 0.68 8.56
C LEU A 26 -1.49 0.01 7.69
N THR A 27 -0.73 0.79 6.93
CA THR A 27 0.40 0.27 6.15
C THR A 27 1.45 -0.38 7.06
N ARG A 28 1.70 0.16 8.25
CA ARG A 28 2.67 -0.42 9.20
C ARG A 28 2.14 -1.66 9.91
N GLU A 29 0.89 -1.61 10.38
CA GLU A 29 0.31 -2.71 11.15
C GLU A 29 -0.07 -3.91 10.27
N LEU A 30 -0.56 -3.66 9.05
CA LEU A 30 -1.03 -4.68 8.11
C LEU A 30 -0.02 -5.03 7.01
N ALA A 31 1.26 -4.71 7.20
CA ALA A 31 2.31 -4.99 6.22
C ALA A 31 2.37 -6.49 5.83
N GLU A 32 2.16 -7.40 6.78
CA GLU A 32 2.17 -8.85 6.57
C GLU A 32 0.87 -9.37 5.93
N ASP A 33 -0.24 -8.68 6.15
CA ASP A 33 -1.57 -9.10 5.71
C ASP A 33 -1.93 -8.59 4.31
N GLY A 34 -0.98 -7.94 3.62
CA GLY A 34 -1.16 -7.48 2.24
C GLY A 34 -2.17 -6.35 2.13
N TYR A 35 -1.97 -5.30 2.89
CA TYR A 35 -2.75 -4.06 2.83
C TYR A 35 -2.66 -3.41 1.45
N SER A 36 -3.79 -3.01 0.90
CA SER A 36 -3.90 -2.33 -0.39
C SER A 36 -4.29 -0.86 -0.26
N GLY A 37 -5.18 -0.55 0.66
CA GLY A 37 -5.67 0.81 0.83
C GLY A 37 -6.81 0.92 1.81
N VAL A 38 -7.21 2.15 2.11
CA VAL A 38 -8.33 2.48 2.97
C VAL A 38 -9.24 3.51 2.29
N GLU A 39 -10.53 3.27 2.35
CA GLU A 39 -11.55 4.23 1.99
C GLU A 39 -12.25 4.71 3.26
N VAL A 40 -12.32 6.02 3.46
CA VAL A 40 -12.99 6.64 4.61
C VAL A 40 -14.20 7.41 4.12
N ARG A 41 -15.37 7.01 4.58
CA ARG A 41 -16.66 7.68 4.32
C ARG A 41 -17.13 8.34 5.60
N VAL A 42 -17.10 9.65 5.64
CA VAL A 42 -17.55 10.44 6.78
C VAL A 42 -19.00 10.85 6.56
N THR A 43 -19.90 10.32 7.36
CA THR A 43 -21.30 10.77 7.44
C THR A 43 -21.48 11.63 8.70
N PRO A 44 -22.55 12.44 8.79
CA PRO A 44 -22.76 13.28 9.98
C PRO A 44 -22.96 12.49 11.28
N THR A 45 -23.38 11.23 11.19
CA THR A 45 -23.69 10.36 12.33
C THR A 45 -22.62 9.32 12.61
N ARG A 46 -21.92 8.84 11.56
CA ARG A 46 -20.94 7.74 11.66
C ARG A 46 -19.80 7.94 10.70
N THR A 47 -18.64 7.40 11.07
CA THR A 47 -17.48 7.30 10.19
C THR A 47 -17.29 5.84 9.79
N GLU A 48 -17.42 5.54 8.51
CA GLU A 48 -17.20 4.22 7.93
C GLU A 48 -15.77 4.15 7.41
N ILE A 49 -15.03 3.15 7.87
CA ILE A 49 -13.64 2.89 7.44
C ILE A 49 -13.62 1.54 6.74
N ILE A 50 -13.41 1.54 5.43
CA ILE A 50 -13.33 0.34 4.60
C ILE A 50 -11.86 0.04 4.33
N ILE A 51 -11.37 -1.09 4.84
CA ILE A 51 -9.99 -1.54 4.67
C ILE A 51 -9.95 -2.61 3.59
N LEU A 52 -9.09 -2.42 2.60
CA LEU A 52 -8.81 -3.39 1.54
C LEU A 52 -7.53 -4.16 1.87
N ALA A 53 -7.66 -5.45 2.18
CA ALA A 53 -6.53 -6.32 2.51
C ALA A 53 -6.73 -7.74 1.99
N THR A 54 -5.65 -8.53 1.93
CA THR A 54 -5.72 -9.94 1.52
C THR A 54 -6.22 -10.84 2.64
N ARG A 55 -5.90 -10.47 3.89
CA ARG A 55 -6.37 -11.14 5.11
C ARG A 55 -7.07 -10.11 6.00
N THR A 56 -8.20 -10.49 6.55
CA THR A 56 -9.00 -9.63 7.41
C THR A 56 -8.99 -10.16 8.84
N GLN A 57 -8.46 -9.37 9.77
CA GLN A 57 -8.52 -9.65 11.20
C GLN A 57 -9.36 -8.58 11.90
N ASN A 58 -10.26 -9.00 12.79
CA ASN A 58 -11.26 -8.12 13.40
C ASN A 58 -10.78 -7.34 14.63
N GLU A 59 -9.51 -7.44 15.01
CA GLU A 59 -8.99 -6.83 16.25
C GLU A 59 -8.59 -5.33 16.11
N LEU A 60 -8.69 -4.79 14.87
CA LEU A 60 -8.24 -3.42 14.59
C LEU A 60 -9.14 -2.32 15.16
N THR A 61 -10.41 -2.59 15.40
CA THR A 61 -11.36 -1.59 15.93
C THR A 61 -10.90 -1.02 17.25
N ALA A 62 -10.54 -1.87 18.22
CA ALA A 62 -10.09 -1.43 19.54
C ALA A 62 -8.80 -0.59 19.50
N VAL A 63 -7.90 -0.92 18.54
CA VAL A 63 -6.63 -0.20 18.36
C VAL A 63 -6.88 1.18 17.74
N LEU A 64 -7.75 1.26 16.73
CA LEU A 64 -8.13 2.51 16.08
C LEU A 64 -8.87 3.45 17.03
N GLN A 65 -9.84 2.95 17.80
CA GLN A 65 -10.56 3.73 18.82
C GLN A 65 -9.59 4.35 19.81
N LYS A 66 -8.66 3.54 20.32
CA LYS A 66 -7.69 3.99 21.31
C LYS A 66 -6.71 5.02 20.78
N ARG A 67 -6.32 4.90 19.48
CA ARG A 67 -5.35 5.81 18.85
C ARG A 67 -5.95 7.14 18.41
N PHE A 68 -7.11 7.11 17.79
CA PHE A 68 -7.75 8.29 17.20
C PHE A 68 -8.80 8.92 18.13
N GLY A 69 -9.10 8.30 19.28
CA GLY A 69 -10.00 8.86 20.30
C GLY A 69 -11.45 8.98 19.84
N PHE A 70 -11.93 8.06 18.99
CA PHE A 70 -13.33 8.06 18.59
C PHE A 70 -14.25 7.69 19.77
N PRO A 71 -15.43 8.34 19.86
CA PRO A 71 -16.45 7.92 20.82
C PRO A 71 -16.97 6.54 20.48
N GLU A 72 -17.28 5.72 21.49
CA GLU A 72 -17.81 4.37 21.29
C GLU A 72 -19.07 4.39 20.43
N GLY A 73 -19.08 3.58 19.35
CA GLY A 73 -20.21 3.45 18.43
C GLY A 73 -20.30 4.50 17.31
N SER A 74 -19.34 5.43 17.20
CA SER A 74 -19.29 6.41 16.10
C SER A 74 -18.57 5.93 14.86
N GLU A 75 -17.82 4.82 14.97
CA GLU A 75 -17.07 4.24 13.85
C GLU A 75 -17.56 2.83 13.53
N GLU A 76 -17.61 2.54 12.23
CA GLU A 76 -17.89 1.20 11.70
C GLU A 76 -16.71 0.81 10.79
N LEU A 77 -16.09 -0.34 11.10
CA LEU A 77 -14.94 -0.86 10.40
C LEU A 77 -15.36 -2.02 9.53
N TYR A 78 -15.16 -1.86 8.23
CA TYR A 78 -15.43 -2.89 7.25
C TYR A 78 -14.12 -3.38 6.64
N ALA A 79 -13.94 -4.68 6.57
CA ALA A 79 -12.79 -5.29 5.94
C ALA A 79 -13.24 -6.00 4.67
N GLU A 80 -12.79 -5.49 3.52
CA GLU A 80 -13.05 -6.08 2.23
C GLU A 80 -11.81 -6.85 1.74
N LYS A 81 -12.06 -8.07 1.24
CA LYS A 81 -11.00 -8.89 0.69
C LYS A 81 -10.72 -8.49 -0.75
N LEU A 82 -9.43 -8.35 -1.08
CA LEU A 82 -8.99 -8.17 -2.47
C LEU A 82 -9.39 -9.37 -3.34
N ALA A 83 -10.01 -9.08 -4.49
CA ALA A 83 -10.46 -10.11 -5.43
C ALA A 83 -9.28 -10.93 -5.97
N ILE A 84 -8.22 -10.24 -6.44
CA ILE A 84 -6.99 -10.87 -6.96
C ILE A 84 -5.81 -10.16 -6.31
N SER A 85 -5.21 -10.80 -5.32
CA SER A 85 -4.09 -10.22 -4.57
C SER A 85 -2.84 -10.02 -5.42
N GLY A 86 -2.59 -10.88 -6.40
CA GLY A 86 -1.42 -10.79 -7.28
C GLY A 86 -1.42 -9.57 -8.19
N LEU A 87 -2.59 -9.05 -8.56
CA LEU A 87 -2.71 -7.87 -9.43
C LEU A 87 -2.69 -6.55 -8.64
N CYS A 88 -2.69 -6.58 -7.32
CA CYS A 88 -2.59 -5.37 -6.51
C CYS A 88 -1.13 -4.95 -6.34
N ALA A 89 -0.73 -3.86 -7.00
CA ALA A 89 0.64 -3.35 -6.97
C ALA A 89 1.13 -2.99 -5.57
N ILE A 90 0.25 -2.39 -4.75
CA ILE A 90 0.60 -1.96 -3.38
C ILE A 90 0.87 -3.17 -2.49
N ALA A 91 -0.01 -4.18 -2.51
CA ALA A 91 0.15 -5.40 -1.71
C ALA A 91 1.43 -6.17 -2.12
N GLN A 92 1.77 -6.20 -3.40
CA GLN A 92 3.00 -6.82 -3.88
C GLN A 92 4.26 -6.02 -3.52
N ALA A 93 4.20 -4.69 -3.52
CA ALA A 93 5.29 -3.83 -3.08
C ALA A 93 5.60 -4.03 -1.59
N GLU A 94 4.57 -4.08 -0.73
CA GLU A 94 4.74 -4.37 0.69
C GLU A 94 5.26 -5.80 0.93
N SER A 95 4.79 -6.78 0.18
CA SER A 95 5.34 -8.14 0.22
C SER A 95 6.83 -8.18 -0.13
N LEU A 96 7.25 -7.42 -1.16
CA LEU A 96 8.66 -7.27 -1.51
C LEU A 96 9.47 -6.55 -0.44
N HIS A 97 8.88 -5.58 0.26
CA HIS A 97 9.52 -4.89 1.36
C HIS A 97 9.74 -5.82 2.56
N TYR A 98 8.73 -6.59 2.93
CA TYR A 98 8.74 -7.48 4.11
C TYR A 98 9.67 -8.70 3.96
N LYS A 99 9.62 -9.39 2.82
CA LYS A 99 10.40 -10.62 2.58
C LYS A 99 11.92 -10.46 2.74
N PRO A 100 12.57 -9.41 2.19
CA PRO A 100 14.00 -9.16 2.43
C PRO A 100 14.34 -8.82 3.88
N LEU A 101 13.45 -8.17 4.62
CA LEU A 101 13.64 -7.93 6.06
C LEU A 101 13.72 -9.24 6.84
N GLY A 102 13.00 -10.26 6.42
CA GLY A 102 13.10 -11.64 6.93
C GLY A 102 14.36 -12.41 6.52
N GLY A 103 15.35 -11.74 5.88
CA GLY A 103 16.64 -12.33 5.53
C GLY A 103 16.69 -13.04 4.16
N LEU A 104 15.65 -12.94 3.34
CA LEU A 104 15.65 -13.52 2.00
C LEU A 104 16.50 -12.66 1.03
N VAL A 105 17.20 -13.35 0.12
CA VAL A 105 17.99 -12.68 -0.91
C VAL A 105 17.07 -11.91 -1.87
N VAL A 106 17.33 -10.62 -2.06
CA VAL A 106 16.51 -9.71 -2.88
C VAL A 106 16.22 -10.27 -4.27
N TRP A 107 17.23 -10.79 -4.95
CA TRP A 107 17.09 -11.39 -6.29
C TRP A 107 16.03 -12.51 -6.32
N ARG A 108 16.09 -13.45 -5.40
CA ARG A 108 15.14 -14.56 -5.29
C ARG A 108 13.73 -14.08 -4.95
N THR A 109 13.63 -13.07 -4.10
CA THR A 109 12.35 -12.49 -3.71
C THR A 109 11.68 -11.77 -4.88
N CYS A 110 12.45 -10.99 -5.66
CA CYS A 110 11.93 -10.27 -6.82
C CYS A 110 11.40 -11.23 -7.90
N TYR A 111 12.15 -12.28 -8.24
CA TYR A 111 11.68 -13.27 -9.20
C TYR A 111 10.47 -14.06 -8.68
N GLY A 112 10.43 -14.39 -7.41
CA GLY A 112 9.27 -15.06 -6.82
C GLY A 112 7.99 -14.22 -6.87
N VAL A 113 8.10 -12.92 -6.69
CA VAL A 113 6.97 -12.00 -6.81
C VAL A 113 6.57 -11.80 -8.27
N LEU A 114 7.54 -11.63 -9.18
CA LEU A 114 7.28 -11.56 -10.63
C LEU A 114 6.49 -12.77 -11.11
N TRP A 115 6.95 -13.96 -10.76
CA TRP A 115 6.27 -15.19 -11.14
C TRP A 115 4.84 -15.27 -10.60
N PHE A 116 4.64 -14.91 -9.35
CA PHE A 116 3.32 -14.86 -8.73
C PHE A 116 2.37 -13.87 -9.43
N ILE A 117 2.87 -12.69 -9.82
CA ILE A 117 2.09 -11.70 -10.56
C ILE A 117 1.71 -12.22 -11.94
N MET A 118 2.64 -12.82 -12.67
CA MET A 118 2.39 -13.39 -14.01
C MET A 118 1.41 -14.56 -13.94
N GLU A 119 1.51 -15.44 -12.93
CA GLU A 119 0.56 -16.53 -12.69
C GLU A 119 -0.84 -16.01 -12.36
N SER A 120 -0.96 -14.83 -11.76
CA SER A 120 -2.23 -14.17 -11.47
C SER A 120 -2.93 -13.57 -12.69
N GLY A 121 -2.31 -13.64 -13.88
CA GLY A 121 -2.90 -13.22 -15.15
C GLY A 121 -2.48 -11.81 -15.61
N ALA A 122 -1.40 -11.25 -15.08
CA ALA A 122 -0.84 -10.00 -15.60
C ALA A 122 -0.14 -10.24 -16.94
N GLU A 123 -0.25 -9.29 -17.88
CA GLU A 123 0.46 -9.33 -19.17
C GLU A 123 1.96 -9.03 -19.03
N GLY A 124 2.32 -8.26 -18.01
CA GLY A 124 3.70 -7.96 -17.70
C GLY A 124 3.88 -7.29 -16.35
N CYS A 125 5.08 -7.40 -15.83
CA CYS A 125 5.46 -6.80 -14.56
C CYS A 125 6.90 -6.29 -14.58
N GLU A 126 7.10 -5.10 -14.04
CA GLU A 126 8.41 -4.51 -13.82
C GLU A 126 8.62 -4.23 -12.33
N VAL A 127 9.71 -4.74 -11.79
CA VAL A 127 10.13 -4.50 -10.41
C VAL A 127 11.48 -3.81 -10.42
N VAL A 128 11.56 -2.62 -9.85
CA VAL A 128 12.80 -1.86 -9.69
C VAL A 128 13.13 -1.73 -8.21
N VAL A 129 14.32 -2.16 -7.86
CA VAL A 129 14.79 -2.21 -6.46
C VAL A 129 16.05 -1.37 -6.32
N HIS A 130 16.07 -0.45 -5.37
CA HIS A 130 17.18 0.45 -5.09
C HIS A 130 17.68 0.27 -3.66
N GLY A 131 18.96 0.37 -3.45
CA GLY A 131 19.54 0.37 -2.11
C GLY A 131 20.87 -0.39 -2.03
N LYS A 132 21.27 -0.75 -0.82
CA LYS A 132 22.48 -1.54 -0.57
C LYS A 132 22.20 -3.04 -0.79
N LEU A 133 22.17 -3.47 -2.06
CA LEU A 133 21.73 -4.83 -2.44
C LEU A 133 22.79 -5.91 -2.29
N ARG A 134 24.09 -5.56 -2.48
CA ARG A 134 25.22 -6.53 -2.42
C ARG A 134 26.44 -6.01 -1.68
N GLY A 135 26.45 -4.76 -1.24
CA GLY A 135 27.61 -4.15 -0.62
C GLY A 135 27.26 -2.78 -0.05
N GLN A 136 28.27 -2.05 0.39
CA GLN A 136 28.07 -0.74 1.01
C GLN A 136 27.60 0.35 0.03
N ARG A 137 27.94 0.19 -1.28
CA ARG A 137 27.52 1.14 -2.32
C ARG A 137 26.11 0.80 -2.79
N ALA A 138 25.20 1.77 -2.77
CA ALA A 138 23.86 1.63 -3.29
C ALA A 138 23.87 1.34 -4.80
N LYS A 139 23.00 0.42 -5.23
CA LYS A 139 22.76 0.04 -6.63
C LYS A 139 21.28 -0.03 -6.89
N SER A 140 20.91 0.09 -8.18
CA SER A 140 19.59 -0.21 -8.68
C SER A 140 19.61 -1.52 -9.44
N MET A 141 18.61 -2.35 -9.24
CA MET A 141 18.36 -3.57 -10.02
C MET A 141 16.95 -3.51 -10.58
N LYS A 142 16.82 -3.87 -11.86
CA LYS A 142 15.56 -3.92 -12.57
C LYS A 142 15.28 -5.37 -12.98
N PHE A 143 14.08 -5.84 -12.67
CA PHE A 143 13.57 -7.15 -13.03
C PHE A 143 12.31 -6.95 -13.86
N VAL A 144 12.24 -7.53 -15.04
CA VAL A 144 11.13 -7.36 -15.99
C VAL A 144 10.72 -8.72 -16.50
N ASP A 145 9.43 -8.91 -16.63
CA ASP A 145 8.83 -10.08 -17.28
C ASP A 145 7.56 -9.65 -18.02
N GLY A 146 7.36 -10.22 -19.22
CA GLY A 146 6.23 -9.91 -20.09
C GLY A 146 6.27 -8.54 -20.76
N LEU A 147 5.09 -8.04 -21.16
CA LEU A 147 4.93 -6.78 -21.88
C LEU A 147 4.94 -5.58 -20.94
N MET A 148 5.66 -4.53 -21.30
CA MET A 148 5.67 -3.25 -20.57
C MET A 148 5.40 -2.06 -21.48
N ILE A 149 4.47 -1.20 -21.05
CA ILE A 149 4.14 0.07 -21.72
C ILE A 149 4.75 1.21 -20.87
N HIS A 150 5.58 2.05 -21.51
CA HIS A 150 6.29 3.12 -20.81
C HIS A 150 5.78 4.52 -21.15
N SER A 151 5.03 4.68 -22.25
CA SER A 151 4.59 5.98 -22.75
C SER A 151 3.23 5.89 -23.43
N GLY A 152 2.58 7.03 -23.55
CA GLY A 152 1.27 7.17 -24.15
C GLY A 152 0.12 7.10 -23.14
N ASP A 153 -1.08 7.37 -23.62
CA ASP A 153 -2.31 7.38 -22.83
C ASP A 153 -2.64 6.02 -22.15
N PRO A 154 -2.37 4.86 -22.78
CA PRO A 154 -2.62 3.55 -22.16
C PRO A 154 -1.94 3.34 -20.80
N VAL A 155 -0.82 4.03 -20.52
CA VAL A 155 -0.14 3.95 -19.22
C VAL A 155 -1.07 4.38 -18.07
N ASN A 156 -1.94 5.36 -18.31
CA ASN A 156 -2.82 5.89 -17.28
C ASN A 156 -3.95 4.93 -16.91
N TYR A 157 -4.37 4.05 -17.83
CA TYR A 157 -5.51 3.14 -17.65
C TYR A 157 -5.09 1.73 -17.29
N TYR A 158 -3.98 1.24 -17.82
CA TYR A 158 -3.58 -0.17 -17.71
C TYR A 158 -2.37 -0.41 -16.80
N VAL A 159 -1.63 0.62 -16.41
CA VAL A 159 -0.46 0.44 -15.55
C VAL A 159 -0.77 0.82 -14.12
N HIS A 160 -0.74 -0.17 -13.23
CA HIS A 160 -0.80 0.05 -11.79
C HIS A 160 0.61 0.13 -11.22
N GLY A 161 0.93 1.25 -10.58
CA GLY A 161 2.23 1.49 -9.98
C GLY A 161 2.14 1.67 -8.46
N ALA A 162 3.10 1.08 -7.75
CA ALA A 162 3.28 1.30 -6.33
C ALA A 162 4.75 1.55 -6.00
N ALA A 163 5.00 2.35 -4.97
CA ALA A 163 6.34 2.61 -4.46
C ALA A 163 6.36 2.37 -2.95
N GLY A 164 7.19 1.43 -2.51
CA GLY A 164 7.44 1.18 -1.09
C GLY A 164 8.73 1.86 -0.63
N TRP A 165 8.71 2.51 0.52
CA TRP A 165 9.86 3.21 1.11
C TRP A 165 10.24 2.56 2.44
N GLY A 166 11.50 2.16 2.58
CA GLY A 166 12.00 1.61 3.83
C GLY A 166 13.46 2.02 4.11
N ARG A 167 13.80 2.21 5.36
CA ARG A 167 15.19 2.44 5.76
C ARG A 167 16.02 1.18 5.52
N GLY A 168 16.89 1.21 4.50
CA GLY A 168 17.78 0.09 4.17
C GLY A 168 17.15 -1.01 3.31
N THR A 169 15.94 -0.81 2.82
CA THR A 169 15.18 -1.75 1.99
C THR A 169 15.00 -1.26 0.56
N PRO A 170 14.81 -2.18 -0.38
CA PRO A 170 14.61 -1.85 -1.78
C PRO A 170 13.26 -1.13 -2.02
N GLN A 171 13.29 -0.13 -2.87
CA GLN A 171 12.12 0.55 -3.38
C GLN A 171 11.59 -0.21 -4.61
N VAL A 172 10.29 -0.37 -4.71
CA VAL A 172 9.62 -1.14 -5.78
C VAL A 172 8.69 -0.25 -6.59
N SER A 173 8.68 -0.40 -7.88
CA SER A 173 7.75 0.31 -8.76
C SER A 173 7.29 -0.50 -9.96
N ARG A 174 6.00 -0.52 -10.18
CA ARG A 174 5.17 -0.84 -11.36
C ARG A 174 4.82 -2.30 -11.64
N ASN A 175 3.53 -2.55 -11.69
CA ASN A 175 2.88 -3.70 -12.29
C ASN A 175 2.02 -3.23 -13.48
N MET A 176 1.83 -4.07 -14.49
CA MET A 176 0.94 -3.84 -15.61
C MET A 176 -0.10 -4.96 -15.73
N TRP A 177 -1.28 -4.57 -16.19
CA TRP A 177 -2.39 -5.48 -16.52
C TRP A 177 -2.24 -6.05 -17.92
#